data_eb5d3e6881ea7e4e6a1d3fcfc9cf13a4
#
_entry.id   eb5d3e6881ea7e4e6a1d3fcfc9cf13a4
#
_cell.length_a   1.000
_cell.length_b   1.000
_cell.length_c   1.000
_cell.angle_alpha   90.00
_cell.angle_beta   90.00
_cell.angle_gamma   90.00
#
_symmetry.space_group_name_H-M   'P 1'
#
loop_
_entity.id
_entity.type
_entity.pdbx_description
1 polymer ?
#
loop_
_entity_poly.entity_id
_entity_poly.type
_entity_poly.pdbx_seq_one_letter_code
_entity_poly.pdbx_strand_id
1 'polypeptide(L)'
;YSCSSLANGCDKTRNKIHNAFFGEDNRNIFTSVTSYFNKSSFGKLHLRGEVASWYHSDYTTKELLEDKSLVDKIAKSAVEEYKNSGGDIKKFDTNGDGYIDGVAFIYSARYQKKDTALWAYQSAVTSDYANIEDPVIRSYLWASYQYMNSEDQFAKVDTHTYIHETGHLLGLSDYYSQDATQKFKPMGGMDMMDYNLGDENTFSKMLLNWTRPYVITGETTITINASYKNGDCILVPAKSWNGSSMDEYLLLELYSPKGLNAHDSKVDYTTGDKNFSLMKKPGIKIMHVDARIGYYMTISKKPFLGYETDENIEEILKQMDNIGQRYYRKVAHSNTISQSEDNLPLVYMLDKHGESYLKQGNLIDEDSLYVAGDVFDKDLVFNKGAQLEYNIRIDSLDSSKATISFIKK
;
A
#
# COMPACT_ATOMS: atom_id res chain seq x y z
N TYR A 1 -27.71 -8.31 10.62
CA TYR A 1 -27.62 -7.05 11.39
C TYR A 1 -28.21 -5.93 10.54
N SER A 2 -29.24 -5.27 11.01
CA SER A 2 -29.77 -4.05 10.36
C SER A 2 -28.99 -2.84 10.89
N CYS A 3 -28.89 -1.76 10.10
CA CYS A 3 -28.27 -0.53 10.59
C CYS A 3 -28.98 0.06 11.81
N SER A 4 -30.27 -0.26 12.01
CA SER A 4 -31.02 0.13 13.20
C SER A 4 -30.50 -0.54 14.49
N SER A 5 -29.78 -1.66 14.37
CA SER A 5 -29.15 -2.33 15.53
C SER A 5 -27.79 -1.73 15.90
N LEU A 6 -27.25 -0.82 15.08
CA LEU A 6 -26.05 -0.08 15.41
C LEU A 6 -26.34 0.94 16.52
N ALA A 7 -25.39 1.12 17.42
CA ALA A 7 -25.56 1.97 18.61
C ALA A 7 -26.03 3.41 18.30
N ASN A 8 -25.72 3.91 17.12
CA ASN A 8 -26.05 5.27 16.69
C ASN A 8 -27.27 5.34 15.72
N GLY A 9 -27.85 4.20 15.30
CA GLY A 9 -28.88 4.14 14.26
C GLY A 9 -28.35 4.44 12.85
N CYS A 10 -29.21 4.31 11.84
CA CYS A 10 -28.80 4.35 10.44
C CYS A 10 -28.20 5.70 10.01
N ASP A 11 -28.88 6.81 10.29
CA ASP A 11 -28.45 8.14 9.78
C ASP A 11 -27.19 8.65 10.45
N LYS A 12 -27.05 8.48 11.76
CA LYS A 12 -25.84 8.89 12.47
C LYS A 12 -24.64 8.06 12.03
N THR A 13 -24.84 6.76 11.77
CA THR A 13 -23.79 5.87 11.28
C THR A 13 -23.38 6.26 9.86
N ARG A 14 -24.34 6.57 8.98
CA ARG A 14 -24.05 7.06 7.63
C ARG A 14 -23.24 8.36 7.65
N ASN A 15 -23.59 9.31 8.52
CA ASN A 15 -22.84 10.55 8.72
C ASN A 15 -21.42 10.28 9.25
N LYS A 16 -21.26 9.29 10.11
CA LYS A 16 -19.96 8.86 10.61
C LYS A 16 -19.08 8.29 9.49
N ILE A 17 -19.66 7.47 8.61
CA ILE A 17 -18.99 6.96 7.40
C ILE A 17 -18.60 8.13 6.49
N HIS A 18 -19.51 9.07 6.24
CA HIS A 18 -19.19 10.27 5.45
C HIS A 18 -17.99 11.03 6.03
N ASN A 19 -17.97 11.24 7.35
CA ASN A 19 -16.85 11.93 8.00
C ASN A 19 -15.53 11.14 7.90
N ALA A 20 -15.58 9.81 7.97
CA ALA A 20 -14.40 8.96 7.81
C ALA A 20 -13.77 9.10 6.42
N PHE A 21 -14.59 9.16 5.39
CA PHE A 21 -14.10 9.23 4.02
C PHE A 21 -13.85 10.67 3.54
N PHE A 22 -14.77 11.60 3.82
CA PHE A 22 -14.81 12.93 3.20
C PHE A 22 -14.84 14.08 4.21
N GLY A 23 -14.82 13.79 5.51
CA GLY A 23 -14.91 14.82 6.54
C GLY A 23 -13.59 15.55 6.79
N GLU A 24 -13.67 16.59 7.65
CA GLU A 24 -12.50 17.30 8.14
C GLU A 24 -11.70 16.44 9.14
N ASP A 25 -10.39 16.62 9.21
CA ASP A 25 -9.49 15.84 10.06
C ASP A 25 -9.82 15.85 11.55
N ASN A 26 -10.36 16.98 12.05
CA ASN A 26 -10.70 17.13 13.47
C ASN A 26 -11.80 16.16 13.97
N ARG A 27 -12.49 15.48 13.05
CA ARG A 27 -13.53 14.50 13.33
C ARG A 27 -13.02 13.06 13.39
N ASN A 28 -11.78 12.84 13.01
CA ASN A 28 -11.14 11.54 12.97
C ASN A 28 -10.01 11.47 14.00
N ILE A 29 -9.62 10.26 14.40
CA ILE A 29 -8.44 10.04 15.26
C ILE A 29 -7.19 10.43 14.50
N PHE A 30 -7.09 9.97 13.26
CA PHE A 30 -5.97 10.18 12.37
C PHE A 30 -6.27 11.28 11.34
N THR A 31 -6.94 10.94 10.24
CA THR A 31 -7.34 11.87 9.18
C THR A 31 -8.50 11.23 8.40
N SER A 32 -9.22 11.95 7.54
CA SER A 32 -10.15 11.31 6.62
C SER A 32 -9.42 10.65 5.46
N VAL A 33 -10.05 9.66 4.80
CA VAL A 33 -9.47 8.99 3.62
C VAL A 33 -9.07 10.01 2.56
N THR A 34 -9.97 10.94 2.21
CA THR A 34 -9.71 12.02 1.25
C THR A 34 -8.53 12.89 1.67
N SER A 35 -8.49 13.32 2.92
CA SER A 35 -7.42 14.19 3.42
C SER A 35 -6.07 13.45 3.46
N TYR A 36 -6.08 12.16 3.81
CA TYR A 36 -4.88 11.33 3.78
C TYR A 36 -4.26 11.32 2.39
N PHE A 37 -5.00 10.89 1.38
CA PHE A 37 -4.47 10.77 0.02
C PHE A 37 -4.14 12.13 -0.61
N ASN A 38 -4.86 13.19 -0.25
CA ASN A 38 -4.46 14.54 -0.67
C ASN A 38 -3.10 14.94 -0.08
N LYS A 39 -2.87 14.69 1.22
CA LYS A 39 -1.59 15.00 1.88
C LYS A 39 -0.46 14.09 1.40
N SER A 40 -0.69 12.76 1.35
CA SER A 40 0.31 11.78 0.93
C SER A 40 0.78 11.99 -0.51
N SER A 41 -0.14 12.45 -1.38
CA SER A 41 0.14 12.77 -2.79
C SER A 41 0.64 14.20 -3.03
N PHE A 42 0.83 15.00 -1.99
CA PHE A 42 1.22 16.42 -2.10
C PHE A 42 0.21 17.23 -2.93
N GLY A 43 -1.08 16.96 -2.75
CA GLY A 43 -2.16 17.63 -3.47
C GLY A 43 -2.40 17.13 -4.90
N LYS A 44 -1.80 16.03 -5.34
CA LYS A 44 -2.01 15.50 -6.70
C LYS A 44 -3.26 14.63 -6.81
N LEU A 45 -3.65 13.95 -5.73
CA LEU A 45 -4.86 13.13 -5.69
C LEU A 45 -5.94 13.80 -4.85
N HIS A 46 -7.10 14.03 -5.45
CA HIS A 46 -8.30 14.55 -4.82
C HIS A 46 -9.42 13.53 -4.95
N LEU A 47 -9.58 12.68 -3.95
CA LEU A 47 -10.71 11.76 -3.92
C LEU A 47 -12.00 12.52 -3.62
N ARG A 48 -13.05 12.18 -4.35
CA ARG A 48 -14.41 12.72 -4.18
C ARG A 48 -15.39 11.58 -4.22
N GLY A 49 -16.47 11.73 -3.51
CA GLY A 49 -17.49 10.68 -3.48
C GLY A 49 -18.67 11.09 -2.62
N GLU A 50 -19.59 10.19 -2.46
CA GLU A 50 -20.75 10.33 -1.59
C GLU A 50 -21.05 9.02 -0.88
N VAL A 51 -21.82 9.08 0.19
CA VAL A 51 -22.30 7.91 0.92
C VAL A 51 -23.76 7.67 0.55
N ALA A 52 -24.00 6.62 -0.18
CA ALA A 52 -25.35 6.18 -0.56
C ALA A 52 -26.21 5.80 0.65
N SER A 53 -27.49 5.60 0.43
CA SER A 53 -28.40 5.02 1.42
C SER A 53 -27.99 3.59 1.77
N TRP A 54 -28.43 3.11 2.94
CA TRP A 54 -28.19 1.73 3.30
C TRP A 54 -28.90 0.78 2.33
N TYR A 55 -28.12 -0.12 1.76
CA TYR A 55 -28.61 -1.26 1.00
C TYR A 55 -28.94 -2.42 1.96
N HIS A 56 -30.06 -3.06 1.78
CA HIS A 56 -30.45 -4.24 2.55
C HIS A 56 -30.18 -5.50 1.74
N SER A 57 -29.17 -6.27 2.14
CA SER A 57 -28.83 -7.53 1.48
C SER A 57 -29.84 -8.62 1.76
N ASP A 58 -30.18 -9.42 0.74
CA ASP A 58 -30.99 -10.63 0.84
C ASP A 58 -30.23 -11.80 1.50
N TYR A 59 -28.90 -11.66 1.64
CA TYR A 59 -28.03 -12.70 2.20
C TYR A 59 -27.71 -12.42 3.67
N THR A 60 -27.71 -13.47 4.47
CA THR A 60 -27.32 -13.42 5.87
C THR A 60 -25.81 -13.49 6.05
N THR A 61 -25.32 -13.06 7.22
CA THR A 61 -23.89 -13.21 7.57
C THR A 61 -23.42 -14.67 7.58
N LYS A 62 -24.32 -15.61 7.90
CA LYS A 62 -24.03 -17.04 7.88
C LYS A 62 -23.75 -17.53 6.45
N GLU A 63 -24.62 -17.18 5.52
CA GLU A 63 -24.44 -17.54 4.09
C GLU A 63 -23.16 -16.95 3.52
N LEU A 64 -22.82 -15.68 3.88
CA LEU A 64 -21.56 -15.07 3.46
C LEU A 64 -20.33 -15.80 4.01
N LEU A 65 -20.39 -16.34 5.21
CA LEU A 65 -19.29 -17.13 5.79
C LEU A 65 -19.14 -18.50 5.14
N GLU A 66 -20.24 -19.06 4.61
CA GLU A 66 -20.25 -20.33 3.88
C GLU A 66 -19.84 -20.16 2.40
N ASP A 67 -20.23 -19.03 1.78
CA ASP A 67 -19.93 -18.72 0.38
C ASP A 67 -19.51 -17.25 0.19
N LYS A 68 -18.20 -17.02 0.14
CA LYS A 68 -17.63 -15.68 -0.07
C LYS A 68 -18.00 -15.07 -1.43
N SER A 69 -18.34 -15.87 -2.44
CA SER A 69 -18.73 -15.37 -3.77
C SER A 69 -20.03 -14.55 -3.78
N LEU A 70 -20.83 -14.67 -2.72
CA LEU A 70 -22.05 -13.88 -2.54
C LEU A 70 -21.75 -12.37 -2.36
N VAL A 71 -20.55 -12.02 -1.93
CA VAL A 71 -20.14 -10.61 -1.78
C VAL A 71 -20.20 -9.88 -3.12
N ASP A 72 -19.75 -10.49 -4.21
CA ASP A 72 -19.82 -9.88 -5.55
C ASP A 72 -21.27 -9.66 -5.99
N LYS A 73 -22.18 -10.57 -5.65
CA LYS A 73 -23.63 -10.42 -5.93
C LYS A 73 -24.21 -9.25 -5.15
N ILE A 74 -23.88 -9.14 -3.84
CA ILE A 74 -24.28 -8.02 -3.01
C ILE A 74 -23.78 -6.70 -3.59
N ALA A 75 -22.50 -6.65 -3.96
CA ALA A 75 -21.88 -5.46 -4.51
C ALA A 75 -22.61 -4.96 -5.77
N LYS A 76 -22.90 -5.86 -6.71
CA LYS A 76 -23.68 -5.55 -7.91
C LYS A 76 -25.08 -5.08 -7.59
N SER A 77 -25.82 -5.80 -6.77
CA SER A 77 -27.19 -5.44 -6.41
C SER A 77 -27.27 -4.09 -5.69
N ALA A 78 -26.27 -3.76 -4.83
CA ALA A 78 -26.22 -2.49 -4.14
C ALA A 78 -26.01 -1.31 -5.11
N VAL A 79 -25.17 -1.48 -6.15
CA VAL A 79 -24.98 -0.45 -7.19
C VAL A 79 -26.25 -0.31 -8.04
N GLU A 80 -26.89 -1.40 -8.42
CA GLU A 80 -28.18 -1.33 -9.14
C GLU A 80 -29.27 -0.62 -8.32
N GLU A 81 -29.34 -0.87 -7.00
CA GLU A 81 -30.29 -0.14 -6.16
C GLU A 81 -29.95 1.35 -6.07
N TYR A 82 -28.65 1.70 -5.99
CA TYR A 82 -28.25 3.10 -6.03
C TYR A 82 -28.74 3.79 -7.34
N LYS A 83 -28.57 3.16 -8.49
CA LYS A 83 -29.07 3.64 -9.79
C LYS A 83 -30.59 3.77 -9.79
N ASN A 84 -31.32 2.73 -9.36
CA ASN A 84 -32.77 2.70 -9.34
C ASN A 84 -33.37 3.76 -8.39
N SER A 85 -32.61 4.17 -7.37
CA SER A 85 -32.98 5.27 -6.48
C SER A 85 -32.65 6.67 -7.01
N GLY A 86 -32.19 6.76 -8.28
CA GLY A 86 -31.88 8.01 -8.95
C GLY A 86 -30.42 8.46 -8.79
N GLY A 87 -29.53 7.57 -8.34
CA GLY A 87 -28.10 7.83 -8.27
C GLY A 87 -27.46 7.86 -9.65
N ASP A 88 -26.58 8.84 -9.88
CA ASP A 88 -25.83 8.98 -11.12
C ASP A 88 -24.45 8.33 -10.94
N ILE A 89 -24.26 7.14 -11.54
CA ILE A 89 -22.98 6.42 -11.48
C ILE A 89 -21.97 6.92 -12.49
N LYS A 90 -22.40 7.60 -13.58
CA LYS A 90 -21.47 8.12 -14.60
C LYS A 90 -20.49 9.14 -14.04
N LYS A 91 -20.88 9.87 -13.01
CA LYS A 91 -19.98 10.82 -12.34
C LYS A 91 -18.79 10.18 -11.62
N PHE A 92 -18.80 8.85 -11.44
CA PHE A 92 -17.74 8.07 -10.82
C PHE A 92 -16.89 7.26 -11.81
N ASP A 93 -17.08 7.46 -13.10
CA ASP A 93 -16.22 7.03 -14.19
C ASP A 93 -15.53 8.28 -14.76
N THR A 94 -14.50 8.76 -14.06
CA THR A 94 -13.88 10.05 -14.38
C THR A 94 -12.95 9.98 -15.59
N ASN A 95 -12.48 8.81 -15.94
CA ASN A 95 -11.60 8.57 -17.10
C ASN A 95 -12.35 8.08 -18.34
N GLY A 96 -13.65 7.76 -18.22
CA GLY A 96 -14.50 7.32 -19.32
C GLY A 96 -14.17 5.91 -19.83
N ASP A 97 -13.65 5.03 -18.96
CA ASP A 97 -13.27 3.67 -19.35
C ASP A 97 -14.41 2.64 -19.18
N GLY A 98 -15.58 3.09 -18.71
CA GLY A 98 -16.77 2.26 -18.50
C GLY A 98 -16.76 1.49 -17.19
N TYR A 99 -15.84 1.83 -16.28
CA TYR A 99 -15.79 1.30 -14.92
C TYR A 99 -15.94 2.42 -13.88
N ILE A 100 -16.59 2.13 -12.78
CA ILE A 100 -16.60 3.02 -11.62
C ILE A 100 -15.19 3.03 -11.01
N ASP A 101 -14.60 4.23 -10.82
CA ASP A 101 -13.22 4.42 -10.32
C ASP A 101 -12.95 3.70 -8.99
N GLY A 102 -13.94 3.65 -8.10
CA GLY A 102 -13.83 2.91 -6.85
C GLY A 102 -15.14 2.88 -6.07
N VAL A 103 -15.42 1.75 -5.44
CA VAL A 103 -16.58 1.58 -4.57
C VAL A 103 -16.14 1.07 -3.20
N ALA A 104 -16.68 1.68 -2.14
CA ALA A 104 -16.46 1.23 -0.77
C ALA A 104 -17.77 0.66 -0.19
N PHE A 105 -17.77 -0.63 0.12
CA PHE A 105 -18.88 -1.29 0.81
C PHE A 105 -18.58 -1.38 2.30
N ILE A 106 -19.33 -0.61 3.09
CA ILE A 106 -19.20 -0.58 4.55
C ILE A 106 -20.37 -1.34 5.16
N TYR A 107 -20.11 -2.57 5.57
CA TYR A 107 -21.18 -3.44 6.11
C TYR A 107 -21.34 -3.29 7.63
N SER A 108 -22.57 -3.49 8.12
CA SER A 108 -22.95 -3.29 9.53
C SER A 108 -22.60 -4.47 10.46
N ALA A 109 -22.33 -5.65 9.90
CA ALA A 109 -21.97 -6.82 10.68
C ALA A 109 -20.60 -6.68 11.35
N ARG A 110 -20.37 -7.43 12.43
CA ARG A 110 -19.05 -7.51 13.06
C ARG A 110 -18.05 -8.18 12.11
N TYR A 111 -16.84 -7.61 12.05
CA TYR A 111 -15.76 -8.30 11.36
C TYR A 111 -15.43 -9.62 12.06
N GLN A 112 -14.97 -10.58 11.29
CA GLN A 112 -14.55 -11.90 11.73
C GLN A 112 -13.04 -12.06 11.54
N LYS A 113 -12.54 -13.25 11.76
CA LYS A 113 -11.14 -13.56 11.53
C LYS A 113 -10.74 -13.36 10.06
N LYS A 114 -9.46 -13.14 9.82
CA LYS A 114 -8.83 -13.07 8.50
C LYS A 114 -9.29 -14.21 7.58
N ASP A 115 -9.34 -13.93 6.28
CA ASP A 115 -9.71 -14.85 5.19
C ASP A 115 -11.20 -15.27 5.14
N THR A 116 -12.05 -14.62 5.92
CA THR A 116 -13.52 -14.77 5.80
C THR A 116 -14.13 -13.64 4.98
N ALA A 117 -15.37 -13.82 4.52
CA ALA A 117 -16.13 -12.76 3.85
C ALA A 117 -16.42 -11.53 4.75
N LEU A 118 -16.23 -11.66 6.05
CA LEU A 118 -16.41 -10.58 7.02
C LEU A 118 -15.08 -10.04 7.56
N TRP A 119 -14.04 -9.98 6.73
CA TRP A 119 -12.79 -9.28 6.97
C TRP A 119 -12.71 -8.04 6.08
N ALA A 120 -11.77 -7.12 6.34
CA ALA A 120 -11.49 -6.02 5.42
C ALA A 120 -10.60 -6.53 4.28
N TYR A 121 -10.95 -6.18 3.06
CA TYR A 121 -10.15 -6.50 1.86
C TYR A 121 -10.61 -5.66 0.66
N GLN A 122 -9.70 -5.53 -0.30
CA GLN A 122 -10.02 -5.11 -1.67
C GLN A 122 -10.30 -6.35 -2.52
N SER A 123 -11.27 -6.25 -3.43
CA SER A 123 -11.59 -7.29 -4.42
C SER A 123 -11.92 -6.70 -5.78
N ALA A 124 -11.99 -7.58 -6.80
CA ALA A 124 -12.34 -7.20 -8.15
C ALA A 124 -13.49 -8.07 -8.67
N VAL A 125 -14.44 -7.42 -9.34
CA VAL A 125 -15.49 -8.11 -10.11
C VAL A 125 -14.95 -8.33 -11.53
N THR A 126 -14.74 -9.58 -11.89
CA THR A 126 -14.14 -9.95 -13.20
C THR A 126 -15.14 -10.39 -14.25
N SER A 127 -16.41 -10.52 -13.89
CA SER A 127 -17.47 -11.05 -14.78
C SER A 127 -18.11 -9.99 -15.67
N ASP A 128 -17.90 -8.70 -15.40
CA ASP A 128 -18.55 -7.63 -16.12
C ASP A 128 -17.57 -6.91 -17.03
N TYR A 129 -18.01 -6.62 -18.23
CA TYR A 129 -17.24 -5.86 -19.22
C TYR A 129 -17.53 -4.37 -19.06
N ALA A 130 -16.54 -3.54 -19.36
CA ALA A 130 -16.66 -2.09 -19.37
C ALA A 130 -17.89 -1.63 -20.18
N ASN A 131 -18.64 -0.68 -19.62
CA ASN A 131 -19.79 -0.09 -20.29
C ASN A 131 -19.81 1.43 -20.05
N ILE A 132 -19.43 2.20 -21.05
CA ILE A 132 -19.34 3.68 -20.97
C ILE A 132 -20.72 4.31 -20.73
N GLU A 133 -21.79 3.71 -21.28
CA GLU A 133 -23.14 4.23 -21.11
C GLU A 133 -23.73 3.91 -19.72
N ASP A 134 -23.25 2.86 -19.08
CA ASP A 134 -23.69 2.40 -17.78
C ASP A 134 -22.51 1.76 -17.01
N PRO A 135 -21.60 2.58 -16.45
CA PRO A 135 -20.38 2.09 -15.82
C PRO A 135 -20.62 1.02 -14.75
N VAL A 136 -19.77 0.01 -14.75
CA VAL A 136 -19.88 -1.16 -13.88
C VAL A 136 -18.78 -1.21 -12.82
N ILE A 137 -18.97 -1.97 -11.75
CA ILE A 137 -17.94 -2.19 -10.74
C ILE A 137 -16.82 -3.04 -11.32
N ARG A 138 -15.59 -2.55 -11.24
CA ARG A 138 -14.38 -3.34 -11.49
C ARG A 138 -13.66 -3.72 -10.20
N SER A 139 -13.54 -2.77 -9.28
CA SER A 139 -12.79 -2.91 -8.06
C SER A 139 -13.54 -2.25 -6.90
N TYR A 140 -13.50 -2.88 -5.73
CA TYR A 140 -14.15 -2.35 -4.54
C TYR A 140 -13.37 -2.71 -3.27
N LEU A 141 -13.49 -1.89 -2.24
CA LEU A 141 -13.14 -2.28 -0.89
C LEU A 141 -14.39 -2.77 -0.14
N TRP A 142 -14.18 -3.73 0.73
CA TRP A 142 -15.21 -4.34 1.57
C TRP A 142 -14.73 -4.36 3.02
N ALA A 143 -15.40 -3.62 3.91
CA ALA A 143 -14.97 -3.50 5.29
C ALA A 143 -16.12 -3.34 6.27
N SER A 144 -15.97 -3.84 7.49
CA SER A 144 -16.94 -3.65 8.56
C SER A 144 -16.93 -2.20 9.04
N TYR A 145 -18.12 -1.67 9.32
CA TYR A 145 -18.26 -0.42 10.07
C TYR A 145 -17.49 -0.41 11.41
N GLN A 146 -17.25 -1.57 12.00
CA GLN A 146 -16.56 -1.66 13.28
C GLN A 146 -15.11 -1.23 13.27
N TYR A 147 -14.45 -1.24 12.11
CA TYR A 147 -13.11 -0.68 11.99
C TYR A 147 -13.07 0.84 12.25
N MET A 148 -14.22 1.52 12.18
CA MET A 148 -14.35 2.94 12.57
C MET A 148 -14.44 3.17 14.06
N ASN A 149 -14.67 2.13 14.84
CA ASN A 149 -14.80 2.24 16.29
C ASN A 149 -13.41 2.07 16.91
N SER A 150 -12.77 3.19 17.24
CA SER A 150 -11.62 3.13 18.12
C SER A 150 -12.05 2.65 19.51
N GLU A 151 -11.13 2.07 20.26
CA GLU A 151 -11.35 1.75 21.68
C GLU A 151 -11.59 3.00 22.53
N ASP A 152 -11.27 4.18 21.99
CA ASP A 152 -11.57 5.47 22.59
C ASP A 152 -13.09 5.77 22.45
N GLN A 153 -13.79 5.72 23.55
CA GLN A 153 -15.23 5.95 23.66
C GLN A 153 -15.69 7.36 23.27
N PHE A 154 -14.78 8.26 22.91
CA PHE A 154 -15.03 9.67 22.66
C PHE A 154 -15.23 10.05 21.18
N ALA A 155 -16.01 9.30 20.42
CA ALA A 155 -16.65 9.81 19.21
C ALA A 155 -15.77 10.08 17.97
N LYS A 156 -14.46 9.91 18.02
CA LYS A 156 -13.61 10.03 16.83
C LYS A 156 -13.56 8.71 16.06
N VAL A 157 -13.43 8.83 14.74
CA VAL A 157 -13.42 7.68 13.84
C VAL A 157 -12.00 7.25 13.58
N ASP A 158 -11.69 5.96 13.68
CA ASP A 158 -10.47 5.37 13.16
C ASP A 158 -10.63 5.09 11.66
N THR A 159 -9.68 5.54 10.87
CA THR A 159 -9.72 5.47 9.40
C THR A 159 -8.62 4.61 8.81
N HIS A 160 -7.67 4.14 9.59
CA HIS A 160 -6.47 3.45 9.10
C HIS A 160 -6.79 2.29 8.16
N THR A 161 -7.70 1.39 8.54
CA THR A 161 -8.10 0.26 7.69
C THR A 161 -8.69 0.72 6.36
N TYR A 162 -9.52 1.77 6.35
CA TYR A 162 -10.13 2.26 5.09
C TYR A 162 -9.12 2.95 4.19
N ILE A 163 -8.13 3.62 4.77
CA ILE A 163 -7.01 4.20 4.03
C ILE A 163 -6.19 3.09 3.38
N HIS A 164 -5.83 2.05 4.13
CA HIS A 164 -5.11 0.89 3.62
C HIS A 164 -5.86 0.22 2.45
N GLU A 165 -7.14 -0.11 2.63
CA GLU A 165 -7.94 -0.75 1.57
C GLU A 165 -8.13 0.17 0.35
N THR A 166 -8.18 1.49 0.55
CA THR A 166 -8.18 2.46 -0.56
C THR A 166 -6.83 2.49 -1.28
N GLY A 167 -5.72 2.28 -0.57
CA GLY A 167 -4.39 2.09 -1.17
C GLY A 167 -4.39 0.93 -2.18
N HIS A 168 -5.08 -0.17 -1.87
CA HIS A 168 -5.27 -1.28 -2.80
C HIS A 168 -6.10 -0.91 -4.02
N LEU A 169 -7.14 -0.08 -3.88
CA LEU A 169 -7.89 0.44 -5.03
C LEU A 169 -7.01 1.27 -5.97
N LEU A 170 -5.99 1.93 -5.44
CA LEU A 170 -4.98 2.66 -6.23
C LEU A 170 -3.89 1.75 -6.82
N GLY A 171 -3.94 0.45 -6.56
CA GLY A 171 -2.99 -0.55 -7.08
C GLY A 171 -1.77 -0.81 -6.21
N LEU A 172 -1.73 -0.30 -4.98
CA LEU A 172 -0.66 -0.62 -4.04
C LEU A 172 -0.82 -2.05 -3.50
N SER A 173 0.30 -2.71 -3.23
CA SER A 173 0.34 -4.05 -2.62
C SER A 173 0.57 -3.93 -1.13
N ASP A 174 0.14 -4.95 -0.37
CA ASP A 174 0.61 -5.11 1.01
C ASP A 174 2.12 -5.23 1.09
N TYR A 175 2.72 -4.67 2.14
CA TYR A 175 4.15 -4.79 2.43
C TYR A 175 4.46 -5.66 3.65
N TYR A 176 3.47 -6.35 4.20
CA TYR A 176 3.65 -7.39 5.20
C TYR A 176 3.60 -8.78 4.58
N SER A 177 4.31 -9.75 5.17
CA SER A 177 4.22 -11.15 4.73
C SER A 177 2.91 -11.78 5.22
N GLN A 178 2.15 -12.38 4.30
CA GLN A 178 0.97 -13.19 4.62
C GLN A 178 1.32 -14.67 4.83
N ASP A 179 2.56 -15.05 4.54
CA ASP A 179 3.01 -16.41 4.74
C ASP A 179 3.17 -16.69 6.24
N ALA A 180 2.25 -17.48 6.81
CA ALA A 180 2.25 -17.81 8.23
C ALA A 180 3.51 -18.58 8.67
N THR A 181 4.24 -19.18 7.75
CA THR A 181 5.49 -19.91 8.00
C THR A 181 6.70 -18.97 8.08
N GLN A 182 6.58 -17.75 7.58
CA GLN A 182 7.65 -16.77 7.55
C GLN A 182 7.46 -15.71 8.65
N LYS A 183 8.52 -15.53 9.46
CA LYS A 183 8.55 -14.48 10.47
C LYS A 183 8.89 -13.10 9.90
N PHE A 184 9.38 -13.04 8.67
CA PHE A 184 9.90 -11.83 8.07
C PHE A 184 8.87 -10.69 8.08
N LYS A 185 9.34 -9.51 8.52
CA LYS A 185 8.61 -8.24 8.55
C LYS A 185 9.26 -7.25 7.59
N PRO A 186 8.95 -7.28 6.29
CA PRO A 186 9.70 -6.53 5.28
C PRO A 186 9.85 -5.04 5.59
N MET A 187 8.78 -4.36 6.01
CA MET A 187 8.80 -2.94 6.38
C MET A 187 8.86 -2.70 7.89
N GLY A 188 8.90 -3.79 8.69
CA GLY A 188 8.99 -3.70 10.14
C GLY A 188 7.83 -3.02 10.84
N GLY A 189 6.69 -2.90 10.19
CA GLY A 189 5.50 -2.20 10.70
C GLY A 189 5.42 -0.73 10.31
N MET A 190 6.35 -0.21 9.49
CA MET A 190 6.52 1.22 9.25
C MET A 190 5.96 1.66 7.89
N ASP A 191 4.70 1.38 7.65
CA ASP A 191 4.03 1.80 6.41
C ASP A 191 2.51 1.66 6.50
N MET A 192 1.78 2.49 5.77
CA MET A 192 0.32 2.35 5.66
C MET A 192 -0.05 1.00 5.03
N MET A 193 0.70 0.53 4.04
CA MET A 193 0.47 -0.77 3.40
C MET A 193 1.13 -1.94 4.14
N ASP A 194 1.74 -1.71 5.33
CA ASP A 194 2.23 -2.77 6.23
C ASP A 194 1.31 -2.91 7.46
N TYR A 195 1.41 -2.04 8.45
CA TYR A 195 0.62 -2.10 9.68
C TYR A 195 -0.46 -1.02 9.78
N ASN A 196 -0.89 -0.48 8.65
CA ASN A 196 -1.88 0.59 8.56
C ASN A 196 -1.45 1.85 9.34
N LEU A 197 -0.16 2.19 9.36
CA LEU A 197 0.37 3.29 10.15
C LEU A 197 1.14 4.30 9.31
N GLY A 198 0.96 5.56 9.65
CA GLY A 198 1.71 6.67 9.08
C GLY A 198 1.40 6.98 7.62
N ASP A 199 2.42 7.44 6.92
CA ASP A 199 2.35 7.80 5.51
C ASP A 199 2.80 6.62 4.63
N GLU A 200 2.39 6.62 3.37
CA GLU A 200 2.96 5.75 2.34
C GLU A 200 4.47 6.00 2.19
N ASN A 201 5.26 4.96 2.00
CA ASN A 201 6.67 5.11 1.65
C ASN A 201 6.85 5.69 0.25
N THR A 202 8.06 6.15 -0.05
CA THR A 202 8.35 6.80 -1.33
C THR A 202 8.32 5.84 -2.53
N PHE A 203 8.44 4.52 -2.33
CA PHE A 203 8.21 3.56 -3.41
C PHE A 203 6.74 3.55 -3.86
N SER A 204 5.79 3.47 -2.93
CA SER A 204 4.35 3.63 -3.23
C SER A 204 4.06 4.94 -3.95
N LYS A 205 4.66 6.04 -3.47
CA LYS A 205 4.51 7.37 -4.07
C LYS A 205 5.11 7.46 -5.48
N MET A 206 6.21 6.76 -5.74
CA MET A 206 6.78 6.66 -7.09
C MET A 206 5.88 5.87 -8.04
N LEU A 207 5.32 4.72 -7.60
CA LEU A 207 4.39 3.91 -8.38
C LEU A 207 3.16 4.72 -8.81
N LEU A 208 2.67 5.59 -7.93
CA LEU A 208 1.51 6.47 -8.17
C LEU A 208 1.89 7.80 -8.85
N ASN A 209 3.15 7.97 -9.26
CA ASN A 209 3.68 9.20 -9.88
C ASN A 209 3.49 10.45 -8.98
N TRP A 210 3.49 10.28 -7.67
CA TRP A 210 3.38 11.39 -6.72
C TRP A 210 4.73 12.02 -6.42
N THR A 211 5.82 11.26 -6.55
CA THR A 211 7.19 11.74 -6.38
C THR A 211 8.13 11.23 -7.47
N ARG A 212 9.30 11.85 -7.58
CA ARG A 212 10.41 11.42 -8.43
C ARG A 212 11.70 11.47 -7.62
N PRO A 213 12.53 10.42 -7.68
CA PRO A 213 13.76 10.38 -6.92
C PRO A 213 14.87 11.20 -7.55
N TYR A 214 15.82 11.63 -6.73
CA TYR A 214 17.17 11.99 -7.17
C TYR A 214 17.95 10.70 -7.46
N VAL A 215 18.41 10.52 -8.70
CA VAL A 215 19.10 9.30 -9.10
C VAL A 215 20.62 9.49 -8.96
N ILE A 216 21.29 8.58 -8.25
CA ILE A 216 22.75 8.61 -8.07
C ILE A 216 23.43 8.02 -9.30
N THR A 217 24.23 8.84 -9.96
CA THR A 217 25.00 8.44 -11.15
C THR A 217 26.53 8.54 -10.95
N GLY A 218 26.96 8.95 -9.78
CA GLY A 218 28.38 9.11 -9.41
C GLY A 218 28.54 9.55 -7.96
N GLU A 219 29.77 9.76 -7.53
CA GLU A 219 30.06 10.32 -6.21
C GLU A 219 29.43 11.71 -6.09
N THR A 220 28.70 11.90 -5.02
CA THR A 220 27.98 13.16 -4.79
C THR A 220 27.53 13.32 -3.33
N THR A 221 27.17 14.54 -2.97
CA THR A 221 26.49 14.85 -1.71
C THR A 221 25.17 15.54 -2.04
N ILE A 222 24.09 15.02 -1.52
CA ILE A 222 22.71 15.51 -1.76
C ILE A 222 22.06 15.88 -0.46
N THR A 223 21.34 17.02 -0.45
CA THR A 223 20.45 17.39 0.63
C THR A 223 18.99 17.18 0.18
N ILE A 224 18.24 16.39 0.93
CA ILE A 224 16.80 16.14 0.72
C ILE A 224 15.97 16.71 1.87
N ASN A 225 14.72 17.06 1.57
CA ASN A 225 13.73 17.35 2.59
C ASN A 225 13.18 16.04 3.18
N ALA A 226 12.58 16.14 4.38
CA ALA A 226 11.82 15.02 4.93
C ALA A 226 10.65 14.67 4.01
N SER A 227 10.42 13.36 3.79
CA SER A 227 9.48 12.80 2.81
C SER A 227 8.06 13.35 2.95
N TYR A 228 7.62 13.63 4.19
CA TYR A 228 6.28 14.18 4.45
C TYR A 228 6.03 15.56 3.82
N LYS A 229 7.08 16.31 3.45
CA LYS A 229 6.95 17.67 2.91
C LYS A 229 6.62 17.69 1.42
N ASN A 230 7.35 16.90 0.65
CA ASN A 230 7.30 16.94 -0.81
C ASN A 230 7.67 15.62 -1.49
N GLY A 231 7.90 14.55 -0.71
CA GLY A 231 8.28 13.26 -1.22
C GLY A 231 9.72 13.14 -1.72
N ASP A 232 10.62 14.03 -1.31
CA ASP A 232 12.05 13.90 -1.68
C ASP A 232 12.57 12.52 -1.28
N CYS A 233 13.22 11.85 -2.22
CA CYS A 233 13.87 10.56 -2.03
C CYS A 233 15.06 10.41 -2.98
N ILE A 234 15.96 9.49 -2.66
CA ILE A 234 17.16 9.22 -3.44
C ILE A 234 17.12 7.76 -3.92
N LEU A 235 17.32 7.54 -5.21
CA LEU A 235 17.43 6.23 -5.81
C LEU A 235 18.90 5.93 -6.13
N VAL A 236 19.40 4.83 -5.56
CA VAL A 236 20.71 4.27 -5.90
C VAL A 236 20.48 3.06 -6.79
N PRO A 237 20.73 3.17 -8.10
CA PRO A 237 20.37 2.12 -9.04
C PRO A 237 21.30 0.90 -8.92
N ALA A 238 20.77 -0.28 -9.20
CA ALA A 238 21.58 -1.42 -9.60
C ALA A 238 22.27 -1.11 -10.94
N LYS A 239 23.42 -1.74 -11.20
CA LYS A 239 24.25 -1.43 -12.40
C LYS A 239 23.50 -1.49 -13.73
N SER A 240 22.49 -2.35 -13.84
CA SER A 240 21.69 -2.56 -15.05
C SER A 240 20.28 -1.96 -14.93
N TRP A 241 20.14 -0.88 -14.17
CA TRP A 241 18.83 -0.22 -13.98
C TRP A 241 18.29 0.34 -15.30
N ASN A 242 17.02 0.05 -15.61
CA ASN A 242 16.34 0.43 -16.85
C ASN A 242 15.78 1.87 -16.88
N GLY A 243 15.97 2.64 -15.81
CA GLY A 243 15.48 4.02 -15.73
C GLY A 243 14.05 4.15 -15.20
N SER A 244 13.38 3.04 -14.81
CA SER A 244 12.01 3.05 -14.31
C SER A 244 11.89 2.63 -12.84
N SER A 245 10.71 2.81 -12.25
CA SER A 245 10.38 2.28 -10.93
C SER A 245 10.17 0.76 -10.92
N MET A 246 10.04 0.15 -12.13
CA MET A 246 9.84 -1.30 -12.30
C MET A 246 11.16 -2.02 -12.52
N ASP A 247 12.14 -1.79 -11.65
CA ASP A 247 13.45 -2.41 -11.67
C ASP A 247 13.99 -2.60 -10.25
N GLU A 248 15.28 -2.89 -10.11
CA GLU A 248 15.95 -3.10 -8.84
C GLU A 248 16.85 -1.94 -8.45
N TYR A 249 16.71 -1.44 -7.22
CA TYR A 249 17.47 -0.30 -6.68
C TYR A 249 17.35 -0.21 -5.15
N LEU A 250 18.22 0.62 -4.54
CA LEU A 250 17.95 1.14 -3.20
C LEU A 250 17.18 2.45 -3.29
N LEU A 251 16.25 2.65 -2.36
CA LEU A 251 15.49 3.88 -2.22
C LEU A 251 15.67 4.42 -0.80
N LEU A 252 16.10 5.69 -0.69
CA LEU A 252 16.34 6.36 0.57
C LEU A 252 15.34 7.49 0.77
N GLU A 253 14.77 7.59 1.97
CA GLU A 253 13.93 8.72 2.36
C GLU A 253 14.26 9.18 3.78
N LEU A 254 14.10 10.48 4.05
CA LEU A 254 14.16 10.99 5.41
C LEU A 254 12.78 10.83 6.06
N TYR A 255 12.66 9.83 6.94
CA TYR A 255 11.54 9.72 7.84
C TYR A 255 11.55 10.84 8.87
N SER A 256 10.37 11.35 9.22
CA SER A 256 10.18 12.28 10.32
C SER A 256 8.86 12.00 11.02
N PRO A 257 8.79 12.11 12.37
CA PRO A 257 7.55 11.98 13.14
C PRO A 257 6.67 13.22 12.99
N LYS A 258 6.45 13.65 11.74
CA LYS A 258 5.66 14.83 11.34
C LYS A 258 4.74 14.47 10.17
N GLY A 259 3.85 15.39 9.80
CA GLY A 259 2.87 15.14 8.75
C GLY A 259 1.96 13.98 9.13
N LEU A 260 1.73 13.03 8.21
CA LEU A 260 0.90 11.85 8.45
C LEU A 260 1.50 10.86 9.47
N ASN A 261 2.81 10.91 9.71
CA ASN A 261 3.46 10.08 10.73
C ASN A 261 3.26 10.59 12.16
N ALA A 262 2.80 11.84 12.32
CA ALA A 262 2.81 12.53 13.62
C ALA A 262 1.87 11.92 14.66
N HIS A 263 0.76 11.32 14.25
CA HIS A 263 -0.17 10.66 15.14
C HIS A 263 0.44 9.35 15.65
N ASP A 264 0.83 8.48 14.75
CA ASP A 264 1.26 7.12 15.04
C ASP A 264 2.66 7.02 15.67
N SER A 265 3.42 8.12 15.65
CA SER A 265 4.65 8.26 16.44
C SER A 265 4.40 8.59 17.93
N LYS A 266 3.14 8.83 18.32
CA LYS A 266 2.76 9.18 19.71
C LYS A 266 1.80 8.19 20.34
N VAL A 267 1.21 7.30 19.55
CA VAL A 267 0.25 6.31 20.00
C VAL A 267 0.92 4.94 19.97
N ASP A 268 0.79 4.20 21.06
CA ASP A 268 1.26 2.82 21.13
C ASP A 268 0.12 1.88 20.70
N TYR A 269 0.39 1.05 19.71
CA TYR A 269 -0.51 0.03 19.19
C TYR A 269 -0.09 -1.34 19.73
N THR A 270 -1.06 -2.20 20.03
CA THR A 270 -0.78 -3.56 20.48
C THR A 270 -0.82 -4.51 19.28
N THR A 271 0.28 -5.20 19.03
CA THR A 271 0.37 -6.24 18.00
C THR A 271 0.82 -7.55 18.65
N GLY A 272 -0.13 -8.47 18.86
CA GLY A 272 0.11 -9.65 19.69
C GLY A 272 0.47 -9.22 21.12
N ASP A 273 1.62 -9.69 21.62
CA ASP A 273 2.13 -9.36 22.96
C ASP A 273 3.07 -8.14 22.99
N LYS A 274 3.21 -7.42 21.85
CA LYS A 274 4.16 -6.30 21.72
C LYS A 274 3.41 -4.99 21.55
N ASN A 275 3.86 -3.96 22.28
CA ASN A 275 3.51 -2.59 21.99
C ASN A 275 4.42 -2.05 20.89
N PHE A 276 3.84 -1.33 19.95
CA PHE A 276 4.52 -0.79 18.79
C PHE A 276 3.99 0.61 18.47
N SER A 277 4.89 1.51 18.10
CA SER A 277 4.56 2.83 17.54
C SER A 277 5.56 3.18 16.45
N LEU A 278 5.25 4.14 15.60
CA LEU A 278 6.26 4.69 14.71
C LEU A 278 7.35 5.41 15.52
N MET A 279 8.56 5.52 14.95
CA MET A 279 9.70 6.16 15.62
C MET A 279 9.39 7.61 16.00
N LYS A 280 9.88 8.01 17.17
CA LYS A 280 9.75 9.36 17.73
C LYS A 280 10.83 10.31 17.23
N LYS A 281 11.88 9.77 16.58
CA LYS A 281 13.02 10.53 16.06
C LYS A 281 13.10 10.43 14.54
N PRO A 282 13.63 11.45 13.86
CA PRO A 282 13.90 11.37 12.42
C PRO A 282 15.09 10.45 12.15
N GLY A 283 15.09 9.83 10.95
CA GLY A 283 16.20 9.01 10.47
C GLY A 283 16.04 8.67 9.00
N ILE A 284 17.11 8.22 8.38
CA ILE A 284 17.09 7.76 6.99
C ILE A 284 16.62 6.31 6.96
N LYS A 285 15.51 6.09 6.25
CA LYS A 285 15.03 4.78 5.86
C LYS A 285 15.72 4.39 4.56
N ILE A 286 16.37 3.22 4.54
CA ILE A 286 16.96 2.63 3.33
C ILE A 286 16.14 1.41 2.98
N MET A 287 15.57 1.38 1.79
CA MET A 287 14.76 0.28 1.30
C MET A 287 15.43 -0.36 0.10
N HIS A 288 15.47 -1.69 0.06
CA HIS A 288 15.78 -2.44 -1.14
C HIS A 288 14.46 -2.73 -1.87
N VAL A 289 14.39 -2.32 -3.11
CA VAL A 289 13.24 -2.52 -4.00
C VAL A 289 13.65 -3.46 -5.12
N ASP A 290 12.86 -4.50 -5.36
CA ASP A 290 12.94 -5.36 -6.53
C ASP A 290 11.55 -5.44 -7.19
N ALA A 291 11.28 -4.51 -8.07
CA ALA A 291 10.02 -4.39 -8.78
C ALA A 291 10.11 -4.86 -10.25
N ARG A 292 11.14 -5.63 -10.59
CA ARG A 292 11.36 -6.12 -11.95
C ARG A 292 10.14 -6.88 -12.47
N ILE A 293 9.88 -6.75 -13.76
CA ILE A 293 8.83 -7.48 -14.46
C ILE A 293 9.42 -8.75 -15.07
N GLY A 294 8.74 -9.85 -14.86
CA GLY A 294 9.07 -11.15 -15.43
C GLY A 294 7.96 -11.67 -16.31
N TYR A 295 8.31 -12.45 -17.32
CA TYR A 295 7.40 -13.12 -18.23
C TYR A 295 7.26 -14.60 -17.86
N TYR A 296 6.06 -15.15 -18.06
CA TYR A 296 5.68 -16.50 -17.66
C TYR A 296 4.83 -17.18 -18.73
N MET A 297 4.95 -18.51 -18.85
CA MET A 297 4.14 -19.30 -19.81
C MET A 297 2.66 -19.35 -19.47
N THR A 298 2.30 -19.19 -18.20
CA THR A 298 0.90 -19.30 -17.74
C THR A 298 0.61 -18.28 -16.64
N ILE A 299 -0.68 -17.98 -16.42
CA ILE A 299 -1.15 -17.17 -15.28
C ILE A 299 -0.68 -17.76 -13.94
N SER A 300 -0.57 -19.09 -13.85
CA SER A 300 -0.13 -19.78 -12.63
C SER A 300 1.36 -19.66 -12.33
N LYS A 301 2.11 -18.86 -13.12
CA LYS A 301 3.48 -18.40 -12.82
C LYS A 301 4.60 -19.39 -13.14
N LYS A 302 4.34 -20.45 -13.91
CA LYS A 302 5.39 -21.42 -14.32
C LYS A 302 5.16 -21.87 -15.76
N PRO A 303 6.23 -22.15 -16.49
CA PRO A 303 7.61 -21.78 -16.16
C PRO A 303 7.86 -20.27 -16.32
N PHE A 304 8.80 -19.74 -15.52
CA PHE A 304 9.37 -18.41 -15.70
C PHE A 304 10.23 -18.41 -16.97
N LEU A 305 10.10 -17.41 -17.82
CA LEU A 305 10.77 -17.32 -19.11
C LEU A 305 11.96 -16.34 -19.11
N GLY A 306 11.89 -15.29 -18.30
CA GLY A 306 12.91 -14.26 -18.21
C GLY A 306 12.37 -12.92 -17.73
N TYR A 307 13.28 -12.00 -17.46
CA TYR A 307 12.95 -10.63 -17.09
C TYR A 307 12.73 -9.76 -18.33
N GLU A 308 11.91 -8.72 -18.19
CA GLU A 308 11.70 -7.70 -19.23
C GLU A 308 13.02 -7.04 -19.69
N THR A 309 14.02 -7.02 -18.80
CA THR A 309 15.33 -6.41 -19.05
C THR A 309 16.37 -7.39 -19.59
N ASP A 310 16.00 -8.65 -19.87
CA ASP A 310 16.94 -9.63 -20.42
C ASP A 310 17.27 -9.33 -21.88
N GLU A 311 18.52 -9.57 -22.29
CA GLU A 311 18.98 -9.30 -23.66
C GLU A 311 18.22 -10.09 -24.74
N ASN A 312 17.70 -11.26 -24.37
CA ASN A 312 16.93 -12.14 -25.26
C ASN A 312 15.41 -11.96 -25.15
N ILE A 313 14.93 -10.89 -24.52
CA ILE A 313 13.51 -10.68 -24.25
C ILE A 313 12.66 -10.69 -25.52
N GLU A 314 13.16 -10.16 -26.63
CA GLU A 314 12.43 -10.15 -27.90
C GLU A 314 12.17 -11.58 -28.44
N GLU A 315 13.10 -12.49 -28.23
CA GLU A 315 12.93 -13.89 -28.63
C GLU A 315 11.90 -14.59 -27.74
N ILE A 316 11.94 -14.31 -26.42
CA ILE A 316 10.94 -14.78 -25.45
C ILE A 316 9.55 -14.29 -25.84
N LEU A 317 9.40 -13.00 -26.16
CA LEU A 317 8.12 -12.40 -26.57
C LEU A 317 7.56 -13.01 -27.86
N LYS A 318 8.42 -13.27 -28.86
CA LYS A 318 8.01 -13.97 -30.09
C LYS A 318 7.50 -15.39 -29.81
N GLN A 319 8.12 -16.11 -28.89
CA GLN A 319 7.63 -17.44 -28.49
C GLN A 319 6.25 -17.34 -27.82
N MET A 320 6.04 -16.35 -26.95
CA MET A 320 4.75 -16.09 -26.28
C MET A 320 3.65 -15.69 -27.28
N ASP A 321 3.98 -14.89 -28.28
CA ASP A 321 3.02 -14.48 -29.33
C ASP A 321 2.57 -15.68 -30.18
N ASN A 322 3.46 -16.63 -30.46
CA ASN A 322 3.11 -17.87 -31.15
C ASN A 322 2.10 -18.74 -30.38
N ILE A 323 2.04 -18.58 -29.06
CA ILE A 323 1.11 -19.28 -28.17
C ILE A 323 -0.20 -18.46 -28.00
N GLY A 324 -0.21 -17.19 -28.44
CA GLY A 324 -1.36 -16.29 -28.35
C GLY A 324 -1.61 -15.71 -26.96
N GLN A 325 -0.65 -15.82 -26.03
CA GLN A 325 -0.82 -15.35 -24.66
C GLN A 325 0.49 -14.79 -24.10
N ARG A 326 0.42 -13.59 -23.53
CA ARG A 326 1.52 -12.95 -22.78
C ARG A 326 1.13 -12.82 -21.33
N TYR A 327 1.85 -13.45 -20.41
CA TYR A 327 1.70 -13.27 -18.98
C TYR A 327 2.93 -12.60 -18.42
N TYR A 328 2.75 -11.42 -17.83
CA TYR A 328 3.83 -10.69 -17.17
C TYR A 328 3.37 -10.21 -15.80
N ARG A 329 4.29 -10.11 -14.87
CA ARG A 329 4.05 -9.62 -13.50
C ARG A 329 5.36 -9.25 -12.82
N LYS A 330 5.27 -8.58 -11.67
CA LYS A 330 6.42 -8.41 -10.78
C LYS A 330 6.92 -9.79 -10.33
N VAL A 331 8.23 -10.00 -10.36
CA VAL A 331 8.87 -11.26 -9.95
C VAL A 331 8.92 -11.41 -8.44
N ALA A 332 9.01 -10.29 -7.73
CA ALA A 332 9.03 -10.25 -6.28
C ALA A 332 7.65 -9.88 -5.70
N HIS A 333 7.36 -10.39 -4.52
CA HIS A 333 6.12 -10.13 -3.79
C HIS A 333 6.43 -9.74 -2.36
N SER A 334 5.66 -8.81 -1.80
CA SER A 334 5.80 -8.44 -0.39
C SER A 334 5.09 -9.41 0.54
N ASN A 335 3.84 -9.72 0.25
CA ASN A 335 2.97 -10.49 1.14
C ASN A 335 2.97 -12.00 0.89
N THR A 336 3.36 -12.44 -0.30
CA THR A 336 3.47 -13.87 -0.66
C THR A 336 4.86 -14.18 -1.20
N ILE A 337 5.87 -13.94 -0.38
CA ILE A 337 7.28 -14.10 -0.74
C ILE A 337 7.58 -15.49 -1.28
N SER A 338 6.97 -16.53 -0.71
CA SER A 338 7.08 -17.91 -1.20
C SER A 338 6.56 -18.13 -2.63
N GLN A 339 5.78 -17.20 -3.18
CA GLN A 339 5.29 -17.23 -4.55
C GLN A 339 6.13 -16.39 -5.52
N SER A 340 7.11 -15.64 -5.01
CA SER A 340 8.06 -14.92 -5.85
C SER A 340 9.11 -15.86 -6.44
N GLU A 341 9.81 -15.42 -7.47
CA GLU A 341 11.04 -16.11 -7.88
C GLU A 341 12.09 -15.92 -6.77
N ASP A 342 12.81 -17.00 -6.46
CA ASP A 342 13.88 -17.01 -5.44
C ASP A 342 13.48 -16.48 -4.05
N ASN A 343 12.17 -16.46 -3.72
CA ASN A 343 11.62 -15.92 -2.48
C ASN A 343 11.99 -14.42 -2.24
N LEU A 344 12.00 -13.62 -3.31
CA LEU A 344 12.38 -12.21 -3.26
C LEU A 344 11.22 -11.33 -2.76
N PRO A 345 11.43 -10.49 -1.74
CA PRO A 345 10.47 -9.47 -1.36
C PRO A 345 10.46 -8.30 -2.35
N LEU A 346 9.28 -7.76 -2.66
CA LEU A 346 9.13 -6.59 -3.54
C LEU A 346 9.86 -5.35 -3.00
N VAL A 347 9.68 -5.08 -1.71
CA VAL A 347 10.33 -3.99 -0.99
C VAL A 347 10.56 -4.41 0.45
N TYR A 348 11.73 -4.09 0.98
CA TYR A 348 12.02 -4.30 2.40
C TYR A 348 13.04 -3.29 2.91
N MET A 349 12.97 -3.02 4.18
CA MET A 349 13.86 -2.09 4.85
C MET A 349 15.19 -2.76 5.20
N LEU A 350 16.28 -2.08 4.91
CA LEU A 350 17.62 -2.43 5.35
C LEU A 350 17.86 -1.85 6.74
N ASP A 351 17.44 -2.60 7.75
CA ASP A 351 17.49 -2.19 9.14
C ASP A 351 18.92 -1.99 9.64
N LYS A 352 19.15 -0.96 10.45
CA LYS A 352 20.47 -0.64 10.99
C LYS A 352 21.01 -1.75 11.89
N HIS A 353 20.18 -2.51 12.62
CA HIS A 353 20.60 -3.67 13.39
C HIS A 353 21.17 -4.80 12.53
N GLY A 354 20.92 -4.78 11.24
CA GLY A 354 21.41 -5.76 10.30
C GLY A 354 20.29 -6.56 9.62
N GLU A 355 20.67 -7.26 8.57
CA GLU A 355 19.76 -7.95 7.67
C GLU A 355 18.87 -9.01 8.35
N SER A 356 19.37 -9.65 9.39
CA SER A 356 18.63 -10.70 10.12
C SER A 356 17.52 -10.16 11.02
N TYR A 357 17.55 -8.89 11.39
CA TYR A 357 16.66 -8.33 12.41
C TYR A 357 15.18 -8.47 12.04
N LEU A 358 14.79 -7.91 10.91
CA LEU A 358 13.41 -8.00 10.40
C LEU A 358 13.06 -9.43 9.92
N LYS A 359 14.04 -10.19 9.41
CA LYS A 359 13.85 -11.59 9.01
C LYS A 359 13.50 -12.51 10.20
N GLN A 360 13.91 -12.16 11.41
CA GLN A 360 13.55 -12.87 12.64
C GLN A 360 12.16 -12.52 13.19
N GLY A 361 11.45 -11.59 12.56
CA GLY A 361 10.10 -11.17 12.96
C GLY A 361 10.08 -10.00 13.95
N ASN A 362 11.20 -9.29 14.08
CA ASN A 362 11.22 -8.07 14.85
C ASN A 362 10.49 -6.95 14.09
N LEU A 363 9.89 -6.05 14.85
CA LEU A 363 9.42 -4.77 14.36
C LEU A 363 10.52 -3.73 14.53
N ILE A 364 10.43 -2.63 13.81
CA ILE A 364 11.35 -1.49 13.97
C ILE A 364 11.32 -0.94 15.39
N ASP A 365 12.40 -0.31 15.77
CA ASP A 365 12.56 0.46 17.01
C ASP A 365 13.34 1.76 16.75
N GLU A 366 13.63 2.52 17.80
CA GLU A 366 14.28 3.84 17.69
C GLU A 366 15.71 3.81 17.11
N ASP A 367 16.32 2.62 17.02
CA ASP A 367 17.67 2.40 16.47
C ASP A 367 17.65 1.75 15.07
N SER A 368 16.47 1.51 14.50
CA SER A 368 16.31 0.88 13.18
C SER A 368 16.70 1.77 12.01
N LEU A 369 16.65 3.09 12.15
CA LEU A 369 16.97 4.06 11.10
C LEU A 369 18.39 4.59 11.22
N TYR A 370 18.97 4.99 10.08
CA TYR A 370 20.30 5.60 10.02
C TYR A 370 20.21 7.09 10.40
N VAL A 371 21.12 7.52 11.28
CA VAL A 371 21.18 8.89 11.81
C VAL A 371 22.50 9.57 11.43
N ALA A 372 22.66 10.85 11.75
CA ALA A 372 23.88 11.61 11.45
C ALA A 372 25.12 10.92 12.03
N GLY A 373 26.15 10.76 11.20
CA GLY A 373 27.38 10.04 11.50
C GLY A 373 27.38 8.56 11.12
N ASP A 374 26.22 7.97 10.86
CA ASP A 374 26.16 6.58 10.40
C ASP A 374 26.63 6.44 8.95
N VAL A 375 27.19 5.25 8.66
CA VAL A 375 27.59 4.86 7.30
C VAL A 375 26.95 3.51 6.98
N PHE A 376 26.25 3.43 5.85
CA PHE A 376 25.86 2.16 5.25
C PHE A 376 26.99 1.74 4.30
N ASP A 377 27.86 0.87 4.76
CA ASP A 377 29.07 0.39 4.08
C ASP A 377 29.02 -1.12 3.76
N LYS A 378 27.83 -1.72 3.91
CA LYS A 378 27.64 -3.16 3.71
C LYS A 378 27.92 -3.56 2.25
N ASP A 379 28.51 -4.73 2.08
CA ASP A 379 28.71 -5.37 0.77
C ASP A 379 27.37 -5.95 0.30
N LEU A 380 26.46 -5.05 -0.07
CA LEU A 380 25.17 -5.45 -0.61
C LEU A 380 25.34 -5.91 -2.06
N VAL A 381 24.80 -7.11 -2.34
CA VAL A 381 24.66 -7.61 -3.70
C VAL A 381 23.18 -7.52 -4.07
N PHE A 382 22.90 -6.81 -5.14
CA PHE A 382 21.55 -6.78 -5.73
C PHE A 382 21.16 -8.16 -6.25
N ASN A 383 19.89 -8.47 -6.33
CA ASN A 383 19.38 -9.74 -6.82
C ASN A 383 19.80 -10.03 -8.28
N LYS A 384 20.09 -8.96 -9.07
CA LYS A 384 20.72 -9.05 -10.39
C LYS A 384 22.22 -9.43 -10.37
N GLY A 385 22.81 -9.61 -9.20
CA GLY A 385 24.22 -9.99 -9.03
C GLY A 385 25.22 -8.83 -9.02
N ALA A 386 24.80 -7.58 -9.24
CA ALA A 386 25.69 -6.43 -9.14
C ALA A 386 25.91 -6.03 -7.69
N GLN A 387 27.11 -5.60 -7.34
CA GLN A 387 27.41 -5.05 -6.02
C GLN A 387 27.02 -3.57 -5.93
N LEU A 388 26.60 -3.13 -4.76
CA LEU A 388 26.43 -1.72 -4.44
C LEU A 388 27.78 -1.02 -4.52
N GLU A 389 27.91 -0.04 -5.42
CA GLU A 389 29.18 0.65 -5.70
C GLU A 389 29.52 1.79 -4.71
N TYR A 390 28.62 2.11 -3.77
CA TYR A 390 28.76 3.26 -2.89
C TYR A 390 28.69 2.88 -1.40
N ASN A 391 29.54 3.53 -0.60
CA ASN A 391 29.27 3.75 0.83
C ASN A 391 28.32 4.95 0.95
N ILE A 392 27.28 4.83 1.75
CA ILE A 392 26.28 5.86 1.95
C ILE A 392 26.45 6.43 3.35
N ARG A 393 26.93 7.65 3.47
CA ARG A 393 27.17 8.33 4.75
C ARG A 393 26.11 9.39 5.01
N ILE A 394 25.53 9.35 6.20
CA ILE A 394 24.60 10.35 6.67
C ILE A 394 25.37 11.47 7.34
N ASP A 395 25.61 12.58 6.62
CA ASP A 395 26.43 13.68 7.11
C ASP A 395 25.73 14.51 8.19
N SER A 396 24.44 14.78 7.98
CA SER A 396 23.61 15.52 8.92
C SER A 396 22.14 15.24 8.67
N LEU A 397 21.31 15.32 9.71
CA LEU A 397 19.86 15.35 9.57
C LEU A 397 19.19 16.05 10.76
N ASP A 398 18.01 16.55 10.48
CA ASP A 398 16.99 16.95 11.47
C ASP A 398 15.61 16.48 11.00
N SER A 399 14.55 16.88 11.68
CA SER A 399 13.18 16.52 11.32
C SER A 399 12.68 17.14 9.99
N SER A 400 13.52 17.91 9.30
CA SER A 400 13.17 18.69 8.11
C SER A 400 14.02 18.39 6.90
N LYS A 401 15.31 18.10 7.09
CA LYS A 401 16.31 17.92 6.03
C LYS A 401 17.36 16.90 6.44
N ALA A 402 17.93 16.23 5.46
CA ALA A 402 19.12 15.39 5.63
C ALA A 402 20.12 15.65 4.49
N THR A 403 21.41 15.63 4.83
CA THR A 403 22.51 15.66 3.85
C THR A 403 23.20 14.31 3.85
N ILE A 404 23.36 13.70 2.67
CA ILE A 404 23.83 12.34 2.49
C ILE A 404 24.91 12.34 1.41
N SER A 405 26.06 11.72 1.70
CA SER A 405 27.17 11.55 0.78
C SER A 405 27.26 10.12 0.24
N PHE A 406 27.42 10.02 -1.08
CA PHE A 406 27.63 8.76 -1.81
C PHE A 406 29.10 8.73 -2.25
N ILE A 407 29.87 7.84 -1.64
CA ILE A 407 31.32 7.72 -1.81
C ILE A 407 31.61 6.38 -2.49
N LYS A 408 32.28 6.38 -3.62
CA LYS A 408 32.59 5.15 -4.36
C LYS A 408 33.45 4.21 -3.51
N LYS A 409 33.16 2.90 -3.56
CA LYS A 409 33.95 1.86 -2.90
C LYS A 409 35.25 1.60 -3.64
#